data_6545730b8c87f398a340e2dc43907196
#
_entry.id   6545730b8c87f398a340e2dc43907196
#
_cell.length_a   1.000
_cell.length_b   1.000
_cell.length_c   1.000
_cell.angle_alpha   90.00
_cell.angle_beta   90.00
_cell.angle_gamma   90.00
#
_symmetry.space_group_name_H-M   'P 1'
#
loop_
_entity.id
_entity.type
_entity.pdbx_description
1 polymer ?
#
loop_
_entity_poly.entity_id
_entity_poly.type
_entity_poly.pdbx_seq_one_letter_code
_entity_poly.pdbx_strand_id
1 'polypeptide(L)'
;MNSIIQMDSEMYPNTSGFNFFDIYNKNSFKQPPRITWIDGWKVEYMAIADPATIHNTPILIVGGAFQTFSSYKYCVEQLFEKGPVILIDLPSLGSNQQIHNRDTGLSAGSLEISQLSTMLGTWLDIVEISKVSVMGMSLGSVVASCFAAQRPELMDRMILMGVMQKTRKSWRMLLEESLMLMKEQRMDEFGQAVILYLVNHAKLDRTRMSPTAKRLFFKQMAEFSNTEQERYEINCNRLLRLDNVPIPTCKTLVACGQFDSFTLPYENANFALQCPDVEFAVIANADHVPQLQRRKETMNLFTAFLKEQSIQNIDGIIPLDRQQMQDLERRGEE
;
A
#
# COMPACT_ATOMS: atom_id res chain seq x y z
N MET A 1 -21.15 22.40 5.67
CA MET A 1 -21.51 21.52 6.81
C MET A 1 -20.30 21.48 7.72
N ASN A 2 -20.44 21.90 8.97
CA ASN A 2 -19.33 21.88 9.93
C ASN A 2 -19.04 20.43 10.30
N SER A 3 -17.91 19.89 9.85
CA SER A 3 -17.41 18.58 10.31
C SER A 3 -17.16 18.63 11.81
N ILE A 4 -17.83 17.76 12.55
CA ILE A 4 -17.62 17.61 14.00
C ILE A 4 -16.36 16.76 14.16
N ILE A 5 -15.24 17.44 14.40
CA ILE A 5 -13.97 16.80 14.78
C ILE A 5 -14.10 16.46 16.27
N GLN A 6 -14.33 15.19 16.59
CA GLN A 6 -14.23 14.68 17.96
C GLN A 6 -12.82 14.09 18.16
N MET A 7 -11.95 14.88 18.74
CA MET A 7 -10.72 14.38 19.35
C MET A 7 -11.05 13.94 20.77
N ASP A 8 -10.67 12.72 21.17
CA ASP A 8 -10.67 12.32 22.57
C ASP A 8 -9.66 13.21 23.31
N SER A 9 -10.17 14.25 23.98
CA SER A 9 -9.36 15.31 24.61
C SER A 9 -8.52 14.85 25.81
N GLU A 10 -8.66 13.59 26.22
CA GLU A 10 -7.89 13.04 27.36
C GLU A 10 -6.51 12.49 26.98
N MET A 11 -6.16 12.37 25.69
CA MET A 11 -4.91 11.72 25.25
C MET A 11 -3.84 12.66 24.70
N TYR A 12 -4.12 13.97 24.51
CA TYR A 12 -3.14 14.88 23.91
C TYR A 12 -3.09 16.23 24.63
N PRO A 13 -2.12 16.45 25.54
CA PRO A 13 -1.77 17.81 25.96
C PRO A 13 -1.09 18.53 24.78
N ASN A 14 -1.47 19.79 24.55
CA ASN A 14 -0.94 20.73 23.55
C ASN A 14 0.47 20.37 23.03
N THR A 15 0.56 19.96 21.77
CA THR A 15 1.80 19.42 21.22
C THR A 15 2.43 20.40 20.22
N SER A 16 3.46 21.07 20.65
CA SER A 16 4.58 21.42 19.76
C SER A 16 5.13 20.10 19.15
N GLY A 17 5.35 20.00 17.83
CA GLY A 17 5.58 18.84 16.99
C GLY A 17 6.46 17.67 17.47
N PHE A 18 6.99 17.69 18.69
CA PHE A 18 7.84 16.64 19.26
C PHE A 18 7.07 15.40 19.76
N ASN A 19 5.79 15.48 20.06
CA ASN A 19 5.02 14.40 20.68
C ASN A 19 4.18 13.56 19.69
N PHE A 20 4.19 13.87 18.37
CA PHE A 20 3.44 13.10 17.39
C PHE A 20 4.10 11.74 17.09
N PHE A 21 5.42 11.67 17.05
CA PHE A 21 6.15 10.44 16.77
C PHE A 21 6.64 9.77 18.04
N ASP A 22 6.33 8.47 18.19
CA ASP A 22 6.95 7.64 19.23
C ASP A 22 8.37 7.26 18.80
N ILE A 23 9.31 7.30 19.75
CA ILE A 23 10.66 6.81 19.49
C ILE A 23 10.62 5.29 19.30
N TYR A 24 11.11 4.84 18.14
CA TYR A 24 11.12 3.43 17.77
C TYR A 24 11.91 2.57 18.75
N ASN A 25 11.34 1.43 19.10
CA ASN A 25 11.99 0.39 19.88
C ASN A 25 11.39 -0.99 19.54
N LYS A 26 12.00 -2.07 20.03
CA LYS A 26 11.57 -3.46 19.74
C LYS A 26 10.13 -3.80 20.13
N ASN A 27 9.47 -2.97 20.93
CA ASN A 27 8.08 -3.16 21.35
C ASN A 27 7.10 -2.23 20.62
N SER A 28 7.57 -1.33 19.74
CA SER A 28 6.69 -0.39 19.03
C SER A 28 5.53 -1.09 18.32
N PHE A 29 5.80 -2.20 17.62
CA PHE A 29 4.75 -2.99 16.93
C PHE A 29 3.88 -3.87 17.85
N LYS A 30 4.10 -3.84 19.17
CA LYS A 30 3.24 -4.51 20.16
C LYS A 30 2.24 -3.54 20.77
N GLN A 31 2.44 -2.25 20.56
CA GLN A 31 1.49 -1.24 21.03
C GLN A 31 0.26 -1.23 20.14
N PRO A 32 -0.92 -0.92 20.70
CA PRO A 32 -2.10 -0.69 19.88
C PRO A 32 -1.89 0.51 18.97
N PRO A 33 -2.50 0.53 17.77
CA PRO A 33 -2.46 1.70 16.92
C PRO A 33 -3.18 2.88 17.58
N ARG A 34 -2.76 4.08 17.22
CA ARG A 34 -3.50 5.30 17.54
C ARG A 34 -4.71 5.41 16.64
N ILE A 35 -5.74 6.11 17.08
CA ILE A 35 -7.01 6.25 16.37
C ILE A 35 -7.36 7.72 16.22
N THR A 36 -7.77 8.10 15.00
CA THR A 36 -8.45 9.37 14.71
C THR A 36 -9.80 9.05 14.10
N TRP A 37 -10.83 9.82 14.48
CA TRP A 37 -12.17 9.68 13.90
C TRP A 37 -12.42 10.84 12.93
N ILE A 38 -12.84 10.50 11.70
CA ILE A 38 -13.18 11.44 10.64
C ILE A 38 -14.58 11.10 10.14
N ASP A 39 -15.56 11.95 10.40
CA ASP A 39 -16.96 11.77 9.98
C ASP A 39 -17.52 10.37 10.31
N GLY A 40 -17.26 9.87 11.53
CA GLY A 40 -17.69 8.56 11.99
C GLY A 40 -16.88 7.37 11.48
N TRP A 41 -15.83 7.63 10.71
CA TRP A 41 -14.89 6.63 10.25
C TRP A 41 -13.61 6.60 11.08
N LYS A 42 -13.18 5.40 11.44
CA LYS A 42 -11.95 5.17 12.19
C LYS A 42 -10.75 5.15 11.24
N VAL A 43 -9.75 5.95 11.51
CA VAL A 43 -8.41 5.89 10.90
C VAL A 43 -7.45 5.39 11.96
N GLU A 44 -6.81 4.27 11.72
CA GLU A 44 -5.78 3.69 12.60
C GLU A 44 -4.39 4.02 12.06
N TYR A 45 -3.46 4.36 12.96
CA TYR A 45 -2.09 4.67 12.54
C TYR A 45 -1.05 4.39 13.61
N MET A 46 0.19 4.22 13.17
CA MET A 46 1.39 4.23 13.99
C MET A 46 2.33 5.29 13.44
N ALA A 47 2.80 6.18 14.30
CA ALA A 47 3.75 7.22 13.95
C ALA A 47 5.04 7.02 14.77
N ILE A 48 6.11 6.60 14.11
CA ILE A 48 7.36 6.16 14.76
C ILE A 48 8.58 6.82 14.12
N ALA A 49 9.58 7.13 14.91
CA ALA A 49 10.78 7.82 14.44
C ALA A 49 12.07 7.34 15.12
N ASP A 50 13.18 7.53 14.41
CA ASP A 50 14.50 7.61 15.02
C ASP A 50 14.76 9.05 15.48
N PRO A 51 15.34 9.29 16.67
CA PRO A 51 15.64 10.62 17.16
C PRO A 51 16.50 11.47 16.21
N ALA A 52 17.39 10.84 15.44
CA ALA A 52 18.31 11.53 14.54
C ALA A 52 17.60 12.15 13.31
N THR A 53 16.46 11.63 12.92
CA THR A 53 15.75 12.02 11.70
C THR A 53 14.30 12.45 11.92
N ILE A 54 13.89 12.62 13.17
CA ILE A 54 12.51 12.96 13.56
C ILE A 54 11.98 14.26 12.93
N HIS A 55 12.85 15.18 12.56
CA HIS A 55 12.50 16.46 11.95
C HIS A 55 12.45 16.43 10.41
N ASN A 56 12.83 15.30 9.82
CA ASN A 56 12.79 15.16 8.36
C ASN A 56 11.35 14.97 7.86
N THR A 57 11.16 15.12 6.56
CA THR A 57 9.87 14.81 5.90
C THR A 57 9.44 13.38 6.20
N PRO A 58 8.28 13.15 6.80
CA PRO A 58 7.82 11.81 7.14
C PRO A 58 7.50 10.98 5.91
N ILE A 59 7.60 9.66 6.08
CA ILE A 59 7.22 8.66 5.09
C ILE A 59 5.89 8.05 5.52
N LEU A 60 4.85 8.26 4.73
CA LEU A 60 3.52 7.71 4.93
C LEU A 60 3.36 6.43 4.11
N ILE A 61 3.04 5.31 4.74
CA ILE A 61 2.86 4.01 4.10
C ILE A 61 1.37 3.63 4.10
N VAL A 62 0.81 3.45 2.90
CA VAL A 62 -0.54 2.93 2.67
C VAL A 62 -0.40 1.51 2.16
N GLY A 63 -0.81 0.55 2.96
CA GLY A 63 -0.65 -0.88 2.68
C GLY A 63 -1.60 -1.43 1.63
N GLY A 64 -1.27 -2.60 1.09
CA GLY A 64 -2.17 -3.42 0.27
C GLY A 64 -3.27 -4.09 1.12
N ALA A 65 -4.19 -4.76 0.43
CA ALA A 65 -5.42 -5.32 1.04
C ALA A 65 -5.16 -6.28 2.23
N PHE A 66 -4.02 -6.97 2.25
CA PHE A 66 -3.67 -7.96 3.30
C PHE A 66 -2.52 -7.52 4.21
N GLN A 67 -1.98 -6.33 3.99
CA GLN A 67 -0.84 -5.83 4.74
C GLN A 67 -1.30 -5.11 5.99
N THR A 68 -0.90 -5.61 7.14
CA THR A 68 -1.11 -4.96 8.44
C THR A 68 0.16 -4.21 8.87
N PHE A 69 0.10 -3.43 9.91
CA PHE A 69 1.27 -2.71 10.44
C PHE A 69 2.47 -3.65 10.69
N SER A 70 2.21 -4.87 11.17
CA SER A 70 3.26 -5.86 11.41
C SER A 70 4.00 -6.31 10.14
N SER A 71 3.40 -6.14 8.96
CA SER A 71 4.02 -6.44 7.66
C SER A 71 5.24 -5.56 7.40
N TYR A 72 5.30 -4.39 8.03
CA TYR A 72 6.37 -3.40 7.83
C TYR A 72 7.47 -3.43 8.89
N LYS A 73 7.29 -4.24 9.94
CA LYS A 73 8.22 -4.32 11.08
C LYS A 73 9.71 -4.47 10.68
N TYR A 74 9.97 -5.20 9.60
CA TYR A 74 11.33 -5.47 9.14
C TYR A 74 11.85 -4.48 8.08
N CYS A 75 11.04 -3.47 7.75
CA CYS A 75 11.36 -2.48 6.71
C CYS A 75 11.57 -1.08 7.30
N VAL A 76 10.86 -0.74 8.37
CA VAL A 76 10.80 0.64 8.90
C VAL A 76 12.16 1.17 9.34
N GLU A 77 13.02 0.32 9.93
CA GLU A 77 14.36 0.73 10.40
C GLU A 77 15.21 1.31 9.28
N GLN A 78 15.11 0.75 8.07
CA GLN A 78 15.84 1.23 6.90
C GLN A 78 15.29 2.56 6.38
N LEU A 79 14.01 2.85 6.63
CA LEU A 79 13.37 4.09 6.22
C LEU A 79 13.71 5.25 7.17
N PHE A 80 14.06 4.98 8.44
CA PHE A 80 14.45 6.02 9.40
C PHE A 80 15.66 6.83 8.97
N GLU A 81 16.52 6.30 8.12
CA GLU A 81 17.62 7.08 7.54
C GLU A 81 17.14 8.27 6.70
N LYS A 82 15.90 8.22 6.18
CA LYS A 82 15.27 9.32 5.45
C LYS A 82 14.42 10.21 6.38
N GLY A 83 13.61 9.64 7.24
CA GLY A 83 12.71 10.37 8.14
C GLY A 83 11.80 9.48 8.96
N PRO A 84 10.93 10.08 9.77
CA PRO A 84 9.93 9.34 10.54
C PRO A 84 8.98 8.56 9.62
N VAL A 85 8.41 7.48 10.15
CA VAL A 85 7.52 6.61 9.40
C VAL A 85 6.13 6.62 10.01
N ILE A 86 5.14 6.80 9.17
CA ILE A 86 3.71 6.69 9.50
C ILE A 86 3.15 5.49 8.74
N LEU A 87 2.60 4.54 9.47
CA LEU A 87 1.80 3.45 8.92
C LEU A 87 0.35 3.82 9.15
N ILE A 88 -0.50 3.78 8.13
CA ILE A 88 -1.90 4.18 8.22
C ILE A 88 -2.83 3.15 7.61
N ASP A 89 -3.91 2.82 8.32
CA ASP A 89 -4.97 1.94 7.88
C ASP A 89 -6.31 2.70 7.88
N LEU A 90 -6.82 2.94 6.68
CA LEU A 90 -8.12 3.57 6.44
C LEU A 90 -9.26 2.56 6.65
N PRO A 91 -10.54 2.96 6.69
CA PRO A 91 -11.66 2.04 6.89
C PRO A 91 -11.61 0.83 5.95
N SER A 92 -11.69 -0.37 6.50
CA SER A 92 -11.58 -1.68 5.85
C SER A 92 -10.20 -2.01 5.23
N LEU A 93 -9.17 -1.19 5.40
CA LEU A 93 -7.80 -1.50 4.97
C LEU A 93 -6.94 -1.99 6.13
N GLY A 94 -5.92 -2.75 5.80
CA GLY A 94 -4.87 -3.18 6.73
C GLY A 94 -5.39 -3.88 7.99
N SER A 95 -5.07 -3.34 9.15
CA SER A 95 -5.53 -3.82 10.47
C SER A 95 -6.89 -3.27 10.87
N ASN A 96 -7.38 -2.23 10.19
CA ASN A 96 -8.62 -1.54 10.54
C ASN A 96 -9.85 -2.40 10.23
N GLN A 97 -10.46 -2.93 11.27
CA GLN A 97 -11.63 -3.81 11.19
C GLN A 97 -12.96 -3.07 11.13
N GLN A 98 -12.96 -1.72 11.09
CA GLN A 98 -14.21 -1.00 10.93
C GLN A 98 -14.76 -1.17 9.52
N ILE A 99 -15.90 -1.81 9.43
CA ILE A 99 -16.68 -2.05 8.20
C ILE A 99 -17.96 -1.24 8.13
N HIS A 100 -18.35 -0.60 9.24
CA HIS A 100 -19.51 0.28 9.31
C HIS A 100 -19.13 1.62 9.97
N ASN A 101 -19.70 2.70 9.45
CA ASN A 101 -19.61 4.02 10.04
C ASN A 101 -20.33 4.04 11.40
N ARG A 102 -19.67 4.55 12.45
CA ARG A 102 -20.21 4.52 13.81
C ARG A 102 -21.47 5.39 13.99
N ASP A 103 -21.58 6.47 13.19
CA ASP A 103 -22.63 7.49 13.37
C ASP A 103 -23.85 7.21 12.47
N THR A 104 -23.62 6.65 11.26
CA THR A 104 -24.64 6.44 10.24
C THR A 104 -24.98 4.98 9.99
N GLY A 105 -24.13 4.04 10.42
CA GLY A 105 -24.26 2.61 10.11
C GLY A 105 -23.94 2.24 8.65
N LEU A 106 -23.51 3.18 7.80
CA LEU A 106 -23.16 2.92 6.41
C LEU A 106 -21.98 1.96 6.31
N SER A 107 -22.06 0.99 5.40
CA SER A 107 -20.93 0.08 5.13
C SER A 107 -19.74 0.83 4.52
N ALA A 108 -18.52 0.44 4.89
CA ALA A 108 -17.27 0.91 4.27
C ALA A 108 -17.20 0.57 2.77
N GLY A 109 -18.02 -0.37 2.29
CA GLY A 109 -18.21 -0.66 0.87
C GLY A 109 -18.82 0.51 0.06
N SER A 110 -19.45 1.48 0.74
CA SER A 110 -19.92 2.72 0.12
C SER A 110 -18.82 3.75 -0.12
N LEU A 111 -17.66 3.58 0.51
CA LEU A 111 -16.51 4.48 0.31
C LEU A 111 -15.73 4.07 -0.94
N GLU A 112 -15.71 4.94 -1.92
CA GLU A 112 -14.85 4.81 -3.09
C GLU A 112 -13.39 5.15 -2.75
N ILE A 113 -12.46 4.74 -3.59
CA ILE A 113 -11.02 4.98 -3.38
C ILE A 113 -10.71 6.48 -3.28
N SER A 114 -11.38 7.31 -4.07
CA SER A 114 -11.24 8.78 -4.01
C SER A 114 -11.63 9.34 -2.65
N GLN A 115 -12.65 8.78 -1.99
CA GLN A 115 -13.07 9.20 -0.65
C GLN A 115 -12.08 8.74 0.42
N LEU A 116 -11.50 7.53 0.30
CA LEU A 116 -10.40 7.10 1.16
C LEU A 116 -9.19 8.04 1.03
N SER A 117 -8.89 8.48 -0.19
CA SER A 117 -7.80 9.43 -0.46
C SER A 117 -8.08 10.82 0.11
N THR A 118 -9.32 11.29 0.03
CA THR A 118 -9.76 12.54 0.68
C THR A 118 -9.61 12.44 2.20
N MET A 119 -10.02 11.29 2.78
CA MET A 119 -9.89 11.05 4.22
C MET A 119 -8.41 11.06 4.66
N LEU A 120 -7.50 10.53 3.83
CA LEU A 120 -6.06 10.60 4.08
C LEU A 120 -5.56 12.05 4.13
N GLY A 121 -6.01 12.90 3.19
CA GLY A 121 -5.69 14.33 3.19
C GLY A 121 -6.23 15.05 4.43
N THR A 122 -7.48 14.79 4.79
CA THR A 122 -8.09 15.33 6.00
C THR A 122 -7.34 14.89 7.27
N TRP A 123 -6.90 13.64 7.31
CA TRP A 123 -6.10 13.14 8.43
C TRP A 123 -4.77 13.89 8.56
N LEU A 124 -4.06 14.14 7.45
CA LEU A 124 -2.82 14.92 7.45
C LEU A 124 -3.04 16.36 7.93
N ASP A 125 -4.16 16.98 7.55
CA ASP A 125 -4.55 18.31 8.03
C ASP A 125 -4.78 18.31 9.56
N ILE A 126 -5.46 17.27 10.10
CA ILE A 126 -5.73 17.12 11.53
C ILE A 126 -4.43 16.96 12.33
N VAL A 127 -3.45 16.21 11.81
CA VAL A 127 -2.17 16.00 12.50
C VAL A 127 -1.11 17.04 12.13
N GLU A 128 -1.49 18.08 11.39
CA GLU A 128 -0.66 19.22 11.01
C GLU A 128 0.64 18.85 10.24
N ILE A 129 0.55 17.81 9.39
CA ILE A 129 1.65 17.42 8.51
C ILE A 129 1.46 18.08 7.14
N SER A 130 2.32 19.06 6.85
CA SER A 130 2.25 19.87 5.62
C SER A 130 3.01 19.29 4.42
N LYS A 131 3.82 18.25 4.62
CA LYS A 131 4.57 17.58 3.55
C LYS A 131 4.91 16.14 3.91
N VAL A 132 4.80 15.24 2.94
CA VAL A 132 4.96 13.80 3.14
C VAL A 132 5.51 13.11 1.90
N SER A 133 6.41 12.13 2.09
CA SER A 133 6.73 11.13 1.05
C SER A 133 5.76 9.96 1.22
N VAL A 134 5.09 9.52 0.15
CA VAL A 134 4.07 8.46 0.23
C VAL A 134 4.56 7.17 -0.40
N MET A 135 4.36 6.05 0.27
CA MET A 135 4.58 4.70 -0.25
C MET A 135 3.26 3.95 -0.32
N GLY A 136 2.80 3.66 -1.53
CA GLY A 136 1.60 2.86 -1.78
C GLY A 136 1.96 1.45 -2.26
N MET A 137 1.34 0.43 -1.65
CA MET A 137 1.55 -0.97 -2.01
C MET A 137 0.27 -1.60 -2.54
N SER A 138 0.28 -2.18 -3.76
CA SER A 138 -0.90 -2.85 -4.34
C SER A 138 -2.15 -1.93 -4.28
N LEU A 139 -3.25 -2.31 -3.61
CA LEU A 139 -4.41 -1.44 -3.42
C LEU A 139 -4.05 -0.08 -2.81
N GLY A 140 -3.09 -0.04 -1.89
CA GLY A 140 -2.57 1.21 -1.34
C GLY A 140 -1.90 2.11 -2.37
N SER A 141 -1.35 1.56 -3.46
CA SER A 141 -0.78 2.36 -4.55
C SER A 141 -1.85 3.17 -5.28
N VAL A 142 -3.05 2.63 -5.40
CA VAL A 142 -4.18 3.32 -6.01
C VAL A 142 -4.69 4.45 -5.11
N VAL A 143 -4.83 4.18 -3.81
CA VAL A 143 -5.20 5.21 -2.82
C VAL A 143 -4.16 6.34 -2.79
N ALA A 144 -2.87 5.98 -2.77
CA ALA A 144 -1.77 6.94 -2.77
C ALA A 144 -1.75 7.81 -4.04
N SER A 145 -1.98 7.22 -5.21
CA SER A 145 -2.04 7.97 -6.47
C SER A 145 -3.22 8.94 -6.52
N CYS A 146 -4.41 8.50 -6.09
CA CYS A 146 -5.57 9.37 -5.96
C CYS A 146 -5.31 10.52 -4.96
N PHE A 147 -4.67 10.22 -3.83
CA PHE A 147 -4.30 11.23 -2.83
C PHE A 147 -3.35 12.29 -3.41
N ALA A 148 -2.30 11.87 -4.10
CA ALA A 148 -1.34 12.81 -4.70
C ALA A 148 -1.97 13.71 -5.77
N ALA A 149 -2.95 13.20 -6.51
CA ALA A 149 -3.68 14.00 -7.48
C ALA A 149 -4.64 15.01 -6.81
N GLN A 150 -5.20 14.67 -5.65
CA GLN A 150 -6.10 15.56 -4.90
C GLN A 150 -5.34 16.62 -4.09
N ARG A 151 -4.16 16.28 -3.56
CA ARG A 151 -3.37 17.11 -2.64
C ARG A 151 -1.89 17.18 -3.07
N PRO A 152 -1.59 17.64 -4.30
CA PRO A 152 -0.22 17.68 -4.82
C PRO A 152 0.72 18.56 -3.98
N GLU A 153 0.19 19.56 -3.28
CA GLU A 153 0.95 20.46 -2.40
C GLU A 153 1.54 19.74 -1.18
N LEU A 154 0.92 18.64 -0.73
CA LEU A 154 1.41 17.85 0.41
C LEU A 154 2.49 16.84 0.00
N MET A 155 2.72 16.66 -1.30
CA MET A 155 3.62 15.62 -1.80
C MET A 155 5.08 16.08 -1.85
N ASP A 156 5.98 15.33 -1.19
CA ASP A 156 7.42 15.40 -1.44
C ASP A 156 7.76 14.49 -2.64
N ARG A 157 7.54 13.20 -2.51
CA ARG A 157 7.74 12.19 -3.55
C ARG A 157 6.87 10.96 -3.28
N MET A 158 6.82 10.05 -4.26
CA MET A 158 5.96 8.88 -4.17
C MET A 158 6.66 7.61 -4.61
N ILE A 159 6.35 6.50 -3.92
CA ILE A 159 6.68 5.14 -4.37
C ILE A 159 5.36 4.39 -4.55
N LEU A 160 5.16 3.82 -5.73
CA LEU A 160 4.02 2.98 -6.06
C LEU A 160 4.53 1.58 -6.43
N MET A 161 4.17 0.57 -5.65
CA MET A 161 4.55 -0.81 -5.92
C MET A 161 3.33 -1.64 -6.30
N GLY A 162 3.36 -2.18 -7.52
CA GLY A 162 2.24 -2.96 -8.05
C GLY A 162 1.02 -2.08 -8.28
N VAL A 163 1.17 -0.97 -9.01
CA VAL A 163 0.07 -0.07 -9.36
C VAL A 163 -0.71 -0.59 -10.57
N MET A 164 -2.01 -0.39 -10.54
CA MET A 164 -2.90 -0.71 -11.66
C MET A 164 -3.80 0.48 -11.95
N GLN A 165 -4.08 0.71 -13.23
CA GLN A 165 -4.87 1.86 -13.67
C GLN A 165 -6.34 1.53 -13.85
N LYS A 166 -6.63 0.31 -14.31
CA LYS A 166 -7.98 -0.19 -14.56
C LYS A 166 -8.04 -1.70 -14.40
N THR A 167 -9.24 -2.24 -14.17
CA THR A 167 -9.47 -3.67 -14.04
C THR A 167 -9.43 -4.36 -15.40
N ARG A 168 -8.47 -5.27 -15.64
CA ARG A 168 -8.46 -6.13 -16.83
C ARG A 168 -9.40 -7.33 -16.68
N LYS A 169 -9.79 -7.95 -17.81
CA LYS A 169 -10.75 -9.06 -17.84
C LYS A 169 -10.29 -10.26 -17.00
N SER A 170 -9.05 -10.71 -17.16
CA SER A 170 -8.51 -11.84 -16.38
C SER A 170 -8.49 -11.57 -14.89
N TRP A 171 -8.17 -10.34 -14.51
CA TRP A 171 -8.17 -9.93 -13.11
C TRP A 171 -9.58 -9.87 -12.51
N ARG A 172 -10.57 -9.39 -13.28
CA ARG A 172 -11.98 -9.45 -12.90
C ARG A 172 -12.42 -10.88 -12.60
N MET A 173 -12.12 -11.82 -13.52
CA MET A 173 -12.45 -13.23 -13.35
C MET A 173 -11.85 -13.82 -12.06
N LEU A 174 -10.58 -13.50 -11.79
CA LEU A 174 -9.89 -13.97 -10.58
C LEU A 174 -10.54 -13.45 -9.28
N LEU A 175 -10.87 -12.16 -9.23
CA LEU A 175 -11.54 -11.56 -8.06
C LEU A 175 -12.96 -12.12 -7.88
N GLU A 176 -13.73 -12.23 -8.95
CA GLU A 176 -15.10 -12.79 -8.92
C GLU A 176 -15.10 -14.24 -8.45
N GLU A 177 -14.15 -15.07 -8.93
CA GLU A 177 -13.99 -16.46 -8.47
C GLU A 177 -13.63 -16.54 -6.99
N SER A 178 -12.68 -15.74 -6.54
CA SER A 178 -12.31 -15.71 -5.12
C SER A 178 -13.48 -15.31 -4.22
N LEU A 179 -14.28 -14.33 -4.64
CA LEU A 179 -15.49 -13.93 -3.93
C LEU A 179 -16.55 -15.04 -3.88
N MET A 180 -16.72 -15.78 -5.00
CA MET A 180 -17.64 -16.90 -5.06
C MET A 180 -17.22 -18.03 -4.09
N LEU A 181 -15.94 -18.43 -4.12
CA LEU A 181 -15.40 -19.46 -3.21
C LEU A 181 -15.59 -19.08 -1.74
N MET A 182 -15.34 -17.82 -1.40
CA MET A 182 -15.54 -17.31 -0.05
C MET A 182 -17.03 -17.33 0.36
N LYS A 183 -17.94 -16.91 -0.51
CA LYS A 183 -19.41 -16.95 -0.26
C LYS A 183 -19.94 -18.36 -0.09
N GLU A 184 -19.37 -19.32 -0.81
CA GLU A 184 -19.68 -20.74 -0.68
C GLU A 184 -19.01 -21.40 0.53
N GLN A 185 -18.29 -20.65 1.35
CA GLN A 185 -17.51 -21.12 2.53
C GLN A 185 -16.44 -22.16 2.17
N ARG A 186 -15.96 -22.17 0.93
CA ARG A 186 -14.87 -23.02 0.44
C ARG A 186 -13.52 -22.35 0.75
N MET A 187 -13.24 -22.17 2.04
CA MET A 187 -12.15 -21.30 2.49
C MET A 187 -10.75 -21.82 2.14
N ASP A 188 -10.52 -23.14 2.07
CA ASP A 188 -9.26 -23.71 1.62
C ASP A 188 -9.00 -23.42 0.13
N GLU A 189 -10.03 -23.57 -0.71
CA GLU A 189 -9.94 -23.25 -2.14
C GLU A 189 -9.80 -21.73 -2.37
N PHE A 190 -10.53 -20.93 -1.60
CA PHE A 190 -10.36 -19.48 -1.57
C PHE A 190 -8.89 -19.10 -1.25
N GLY A 191 -8.31 -19.64 -0.17
CA GLY A 191 -6.93 -19.37 0.20
C GLY A 191 -5.93 -19.79 -0.88
N GLN A 192 -6.16 -20.94 -1.54
CA GLN A 192 -5.36 -21.39 -2.68
C GLN A 192 -5.47 -20.45 -3.87
N ALA A 193 -6.68 -20.03 -4.24
CA ALA A 193 -6.93 -19.11 -5.33
C ALA A 193 -6.20 -17.78 -5.10
N VAL A 194 -6.35 -17.16 -3.93
CA VAL A 194 -5.67 -15.89 -3.59
C VAL A 194 -4.15 -16.03 -3.71
N ILE A 195 -3.58 -17.14 -3.22
CA ILE A 195 -2.12 -17.36 -3.35
C ILE A 195 -1.70 -17.51 -4.82
N LEU A 196 -2.50 -18.21 -5.64
CA LEU A 196 -2.21 -18.36 -7.07
C LEU A 196 -2.17 -17.03 -7.82
N TYR A 197 -2.88 -16.01 -7.32
CA TYR A 197 -2.88 -14.68 -7.93
C TYR A 197 -1.66 -13.84 -7.54
N LEU A 198 -1.21 -13.98 -6.28
CA LEU A 198 -0.16 -13.15 -5.72
C LEU A 198 1.23 -13.78 -5.85
N VAL A 199 1.28 -15.09 -6.11
CA VAL A 199 2.52 -15.86 -6.25
C VAL A 199 2.53 -16.58 -7.59
N ASN A 200 3.44 -16.20 -8.47
CA ASN A 200 3.56 -16.79 -9.80
C ASN A 200 4.10 -18.23 -9.73
N HIS A 201 3.19 -19.21 -9.77
CA HIS A 201 3.51 -20.63 -9.63
C HIS A 201 4.37 -21.18 -10.77
N ALA A 202 4.32 -20.56 -11.95
CA ALA A 202 5.20 -20.93 -13.07
C ALA A 202 6.66 -20.49 -12.87
N LYS A 203 6.95 -19.70 -11.84
CA LYS A 203 8.27 -19.13 -11.55
C LYS A 203 8.73 -19.33 -10.10
N LEU A 204 8.14 -20.31 -9.38
CA LEU A 204 8.48 -20.59 -7.98
C LEU A 204 9.95 -20.94 -7.75
N ASP A 205 10.60 -21.56 -8.71
CA ASP A 205 12.04 -21.87 -8.72
C ASP A 205 12.91 -20.61 -8.69
N ARG A 206 12.38 -19.47 -9.14
CA ARG A 206 13.07 -18.19 -9.26
C ARG A 206 12.70 -17.18 -8.20
N THR A 207 11.43 -17.12 -7.79
CA THR A 207 10.92 -16.09 -6.87
C THR A 207 11.30 -16.27 -5.40
N ARG A 208 11.85 -17.43 -5.01
CA ARG A 208 12.42 -17.71 -3.67
C ARG A 208 11.47 -17.44 -2.49
N MET A 209 10.16 -17.56 -2.67
CA MET A 209 9.26 -17.53 -1.52
C MET A 209 9.50 -18.76 -0.63
N SER A 210 9.77 -18.54 0.65
CA SER A 210 9.99 -19.67 1.56
C SER A 210 8.70 -20.51 1.71
N PRO A 211 8.81 -21.85 1.78
CA PRO A 211 7.64 -22.71 2.02
C PRO A 211 6.87 -22.35 3.28
N THR A 212 7.57 -21.88 4.31
CA THR A 212 6.96 -21.41 5.56
C THR A 212 6.15 -20.14 5.35
N ALA A 213 6.69 -19.13 4.64
CA ALA A 213 5.97 -17.90 4.35
C ALA A 213 4.71 -18.18 3.51
N LYS A 214 4.82 -19.04 2.50
CA LYS A 214 3.67 -19.46 1.67
C LYS A 214 2.59 -20.14 2.53
N ARG A 215 2.97 -21.03 3.43
CA ARG A 215 2.03 -21.75 4.31
C ARG A 215 1.34 -20.81 5.30
N LEU A 216 2.07 -19.88 5.89
CA LEU A 216 1.51 -18.89 6.81
C LEU A 216 0.52 -17.96 6.08
N PHE A 217 0.86 -17.54 4.86
CA PHE A 217 -0.01 -16.73 4.05
C PHE A 217 -1.30 -17.47 3.66
N PHE A 218 -1.19 -18.73 3.23
CA PHE A 218 -2.36 -19.60 2.97
C PHE A 218 -3.24 -19.72 4.21
N LYS A 219 -2.64 -20.04 5.36
CA LYS A 219 -3.37 -20.20 6.62
C LYS A 219 -4.12 -18.92 6.99
N GLN A 220 -3.48 -17.76 6.84
CA GLN A 220 -4.13 -16.47 7.09
C GLN A 220 -5.40 -16.29 6.23
N MET A 221 -5.37 -16.65 4.96
CA MET A 221 -6.53 -16.52 4.06
C MET A 221 -7.62 -17.55 4.38
N ALA A 222 -7.23 -18.81 4.59
CA ALA A 222 -8.18 -19.89 4.89
C ALA A 222 -8.92 -19.72 6.23
N GLU A 223 -8.31 -19.00 7.17
CA GLU A 223 -8.85 -18.77 8.53
C GLU A 223 -9.50 -17.37 8.69
N PHE A 224 -9.87 -16.70 7.60
CA PHE A 224 -10.56 -15.40 7.69
C PHE A 224 -11.82 -15.47 8.54
N SER A 225 -11.91 -14.62 9.56
CA SER A 225 -13.13 -14.32 10.29
C SER A 225 -14.20 -13.68 9.38
N ASN A 226 -15.44 -13.65 9.82
CA ASN A 226 -16.52 -12.99 9.06
C ASN A 226 -16.19 -11.53 8.74
N THR A 227 -15.60 -10.79 9.67
CA THR A 227 -15.17 -9.41 9.45
C THR A 227 -14.09 -9.31 8.39
N GLU A 228 -13.13 -10.23 8.37
CA GLU A 228 -12.06 -10.27 7.35
C GLU A 228 -12.62 -10.64 5.99
N GLN A 229 -13.59 -11.55 5.91
CA GLN A 229 -14.30 -11.90 4.69
C GLN A 229 -15.06 -10.68 4.13
N GLU A 230 -15.79 -9.94 4.98
CA GLU A 230 -16.49 -8.72 4.55
C GLU A 230 -15.51 -7.64 4.08
N ARG A 231 -14.38 -7.44 4.77
CA ARG A 231 -13.32 -6.52 4.34
C ARG A 231 -12.70 -6.93 3.00
N TYR A 232 -12.49 -8.22 2.80
CA TYR A 232 -12.03 -8.75 1.51
C TYR A 232 -13.02 -8.43 0.40
N GLU A 233 -14.32 -8.71 0.61
CA GLU A 233 -15.37 -8.40 -0.36
C GLU A 233 -15.42 -6.90 -0.69
N ILE A 234 -15.39 -6.03 0.32
CA ILE A 234 -15.35 -4.57 0.14
C ILE A 234 -14.20 -4.16 -0.77
N ASN A 235 -13.00 -4.64 -0.49
CA ASN A 235 -11.81 -4.25 -1.25
C ASN A 235 -11.78 -4.86 -2.66
N CYS A 236 -12.23 -6.09 -2.84
CA CYS A 236 -12.43 -6.68 -4.18
C CYS A 236 -13.42 -5.86 -5.02
N ASN A 237 -14.54 -5.45 -4.43
CA ASN A 237 -15.53 -4.63 -5.12
C ASN A 237 -15.00 -3.24 -5.50
N ARG A 238 -14.14 -2.62 -4.69
CA ARG A 238 -13.42 -1.38 -5.06
C ARG A 238 -12.52 -1.63 -6.26
N LEU A 239 -11.75 -2.71 -6.23
CA LEU A 239 -10.85 -3.06 -7.32
C LEU A 239 -11.63 -3.40 -8.61
N LEU A 240 -12.77 -4.09 -8.52
CA LEU A 240 -13.62 -4.41 -9.66
C LEU A 240 -14.24 -3.18 -10.33
N ARG A 241 -14.42 -2.08 -9.59
CA ARG A 241 -14.89 -0.79 -10.09
C ARG A 241 -13.76 0.17 -10.50
N LEU A 242 -12.51 -0.29 -10.39
CA LEU A 242 -11.36 0.56 -10.69
C LEU A 242 -11.35 0.95 -12.17
N ASP A 243 -11.35 2.24 -12.43
CA ASP A 243 -11.23 2.85 -13.75
C ASP A 243 -10.46 4.16 -13.65
N ASN A 244 -9.48 4.37 -14.54
CA ASN A 244 -8.72 5.60 -14.70
C ASN A 244 -8.15 6.19 -13.40
N VAL A 245 -7.26 5.44 -12.74
CA VAL A 245 -6.51 5.95 -11.58
C VAL A 245 -5.75 7.21 -11.96
N PRO A 246 -5.93 8.33 -11.22
CA PRO A 246 -5.24 9.59 -11.52
C PRO A 246 -3.72 9.44 -11.48
N ILE A 247 -3.05 10.18 -12.36
CA ILE A 247 -1.58 10.19 -12.46
C ILE A 247 -1.01 11.23 -11.50
N PRO A 248 -0.03 10.88 -10.65
CA PRO A 248 0.63 11.83 -9.76
C PRO A 248 1.53 12.78 -10.54
N THR A 249 1.68 14.00 -10.06
CA THR A 249 2.57 15.01 -10.65
C THR A 249 3.89 15.20 -9.91
N CYS A 250 4.01 14.64 -8.72
CA CYS A 250 5.26 14.65 -7.94
C CYS A 250 6.26 13.63 -8.48
N LYS A 251 7.52 13.75 -8.06
CA LYS A 251 8.56 12.74 -8.38
C LYS A 251 8.12 11.37 -7.88
N THR A 252 8.03 10.40 -8.80
CA THR A 252 7.42 9.09 -8.55
C THR A 252 8.38 7.95 -8.94
N LEU A 253 8.52 6.96 -8.06
CA LEU A 253 9.06 5.66 -8.40
C LEU A 253 7.88 4.70 -8.60
N VAL A 254 7.77 4.10 -9.77
CA VAL A 254 6.89 2.95 -10.02
C VAL A 254 7.73 1.68 -10.03
N ALA A 255 7.36 0.69 -9.22
CA ALA A 255 8.08 -0.57 -9.11
C ALA A 255 7.14 -1.77 -9.14
N CYS A 256 7.60 -2.90 -9.67
CA CYS A 256 6.88 -4.17 -9.66
C CYS A 256 7.85 -5.35 -9.65
N GLY A 257 7.38 -6.55 -9.31
CA GLY A 257 8.16 -7.77 -9.47
C GLY A 257 8.25 -8.20 -10.94
N GLN A 258 9.37 -8.80 -11.33
CA GLN A 258 9.63 -9.27 -12.70
C GLN A 258 8.57 -10.28 -13.18
N PHE A 259 8.04 -11.06 -12.27
CA PHE A 259 7.07 -12.12 -12.55
C PHE A 259 5.71 -11.82 -11.93
N ASP A 260 5.42 -10.57 -11.60
CA ASP A 260 4.13 -10.17 -11.08
C ASP A 260 3.02 -10.53 -12.06
N SER A 261 2.16 -11.46 -11.66
CA SER A 261 1.01 -11.94 -12.46
C SER A 261 -0.29 -11.25 -12.07
N PHE A 262 -0.31 -10.54 -10.97
CA PHE A 262 -1.48 -9.80 -10.49
C PHE A 262 -1.52 -8.37 -11.06
N THR A 263 -0.45 -7.60 -10.90
CA THR A 263 -0.25 -6.29 -11.55
C THR A 263 0.91 -6.40 -12.53
N LEU A 264 0.59 -6.67 -13.78
CA LEU A 264 1.58 -7.07 -14.78
C LEU A 264 2.64 -5.98 -15.01
N PRO A 265 3.91 -6.33 -15.23
CA PRO A 265 4.98 -5.34 -15.42
C PRO A 265 4.68 -4.33 -16.54
N TYR A 266 4.02 -4.73 -17.62
CA TYR A 266 3.65 -3.81 -18.70
C TYR A 266 2.53 -2.84 -18.28
N GLU A 267 1.60 -3.23 -17.40
CA GLU A 267 0.58 -2.32 -16.85
C GLU A 267 1.23 -1.25 -15.97
N ASN A 268 2.21 -1.66 -15.15
CA ASN A 268 3.01 -0.73 -14.35
C ASN A 268 3.84 0.22 -15.22
N ALA A 269 4.43 -0.28 -16.33
CA ALA A 269 5.17 0.53 -17.29
C ALA A 269 4.25 1.55 -18.00
N ASN A 270 3.05 1.13 -18.42
CA ASN A 270 2.05 2.02 -19.02
C ASN A 270 1.64 3.15 -18.06
N PHE A 271 1.41 2.83 -16.78
CA PHE A 271 1.15 3.85 -15.76
C PHE A 271 2.34 4.80 -15.60
N ALA A 272 3.57 4.27 -15.51
CA ALA A 272 4.79 5.06 -15.37
C ALA A 272 5.02 6.01 -16.55
N LEU A 273 4.76 5.56 -17.78
CA LEU A 273 4.90 6.39 -18.98
C LEU A 273 4.03 7.64 -18.99
N GLN A 274 2.93 7.64 -18.24
CA GLN A 274 2.02 8.78 -18.09
C GLN A 274 2.47 9.76 -16.99
N CYS A 275 3.33 9.33 -16.06
CA CYS A 275 3.85 10.20 -14.99
C CYS A 275 4.88 11.19 -15.58
N PRO A 276 4.79 12.50 -15.26
CA PRO A 276 5.69 13.51 -15.81
C PRO A 276 7.13 13.40 -15.29
N ASP A 277 7.32 13.03 -14.03
CA ASP A 277 8.62 12.85 -13.37
C ASP A 277 8.66 11.46 -12.72
N VAL A 278 9.19 10.48 -13.45
CA VAL A 278 9.14 9.08 -13.05
C VAL A 278 10.46 8.36 -13.19
N GLU A 279 10.76 7.53 -12.20
CA GLU A 279 11.69 6.41 -12.30
C GLU A 279 10.89 5.10 -12.31
N PHE A 280 11.26 4.15 -13.17
CA PHE A 280 10.62 2.84 -13.22
C PHE A 280 11.63 1.72 -12.99
N ALA A 281 11.28 0.77 -12.14
CA ALA A 281 12.16 -0.34 -11.82
C ALA A 281 11.41 -1.67 -11.68
N VAL A 282 12.01 -2.72 -12.24
CA VAL A 282 11.56 -4.10 -12.07
C VAL A 282 12.46 -4.80 -11.05
N ILE A 283 11.86 -5.42 -10.04
CA ILE A 283 12.58 -6.20 -9.02
C ILE A 283 12.77 -7.62 -9.56
N ALA A 284 14.03 -7.97 -9.84
CA ALA A 284 14.37 -9.25 -10.45
C ALA A 284 13.99 -10.45 -9.58
N ASN A 285 13.48 -11.49 -10.22
CA ASN A 285 13.09 -12.74 -9.55
C ASN A 285 12.11 -12.55 -8.39
N ALA A 286 11.17 -11.62 -8.53
CA ALA A 286 10.06 -11.38 -7.62
C ALA A 286 8.73 -11.39 -8.37
N ASP A 287 7.64 -11.67 -7.66
CA ASP A 287 6.27 -11.53 -8.15
C ASP A 287 5.53 -10.37 -7.43
N HIS A 288 4.22 -10.50 -7.15
CA HIS A 288 3.42 -9.42 -6.56
C HIS A 288 3.85 -9.04 -5.13
N VAL A 289 4.66 -9.86 -4.45
CA VAL A 289 5.06 -9.66 -3.05
C VAL A 289 6.60 -9.54 -2.89
N PRO A 290 7.28 -8.65 -3.64
CA PRO A 290 8.73 -8.58 -3.66
C PRO A 290 9.33 -8.29 -2.28
N GLN A 291 8.63 -7.57 -1.41
CA GLN A 291 9.05 -7.31 -0.02
C GLN A 291 9.16 -8.60 0.82
N LEU A 292 8.52 -9.70 0.44
CA LEU A 292 8.67 -11.00 1.08
C LEU A 292 9.76 -11.87 0.44
N GLN A 293 10.01 -11.68 -0.87
CA GLN A 293 10.89 -12.52 -1.67
C GLN A 293 12.29 -11.92 -1.86
N ARG A 294 12.36 -10.60 -2.03
CA ARG A 294 13.55 -9.79 -2.33
C ARG A 294 13.61 -8.57 -1.42
N ARG A 295 13.47 -8.82 -0.10
CA ARG A 295 13.36 -7.73 0.89
C ARG A 295 14.50 -6.72 0.81
N LYS A 296 15.75 -7.22 0.78
CA LYS A 296 16.93 -6.35 0.75
C LYS A 296 16.96 -5.47 -0.49
N GLU A 297 16.77 -6.07 -1.65
CA GLU A 297 16.78 -5.40 -2.94
C GLU A 297 15.65 -4.36 -3.01
N THR A 298 14.43 -4.74 -2.58
CA THR A 298 13.27 -3.86 -2.53
C THR A 298 13.52 -2.64 -1.62
N MET A 299 14.07 -2.87 -0.43
CA MET A 299 14.34 -1.79 0.50
C MET A 299 15.50 -0.90 0.06
N ASN A 300 16.53 -1.46 -0.56
CA ASN A 300 17.62 -0.68 -1.16
C ASN A 300 17.09 0.24 -2.26
N LEU A 301 16.20 -0.26 -3.12
CA LEU A 301 15.53 0.54 -4.16
C LEU A 301 14.75 1.71 -3.54
N PHE A 302 13.89 1.44 -2.56
CA PHE A 302 13.06 2.45 -1.93
C PHE A 302 13.89 3.51 -1.18
N THR A 303 14.88 3.07 -0.42
CA THR A 303 15.78 3.97 0.31
C THR A 303 16.61 4.84 -0.63
N ALA A 304 17.15 4.28 -1.71
CA ALA A 304 17.90 5.05 -2.71
C ALA A 304 17.02 6.14 -3.34
N PHE A 305 15.81 5.80 -3.79
CA PHE A 305 14.88 6.77 -4.36
C PHE A 305 14.49 7.86 -3.35
N LEU A 306 14.16 7.50 -2.11
CA LEU A 306 13.81 8.46 -1.06
C LEU A 306 14.99 9.39 -0.71
N LYS A 307 16.23 8.92 -0.85
CA LYS A 307 17.46 9.72 -0.63
C LYS A 307 17.97 10.44 -1.88
N GLU A 308 17.25 10.39 -2.99
CA GLU A 308 17.67 10.98 -4.28
C GLU A 308 18.97 10.39 -4.83
N GLN A 309 19.24 9.14 -4.48
CA GLN A 309 20.39 8.39 -4.99
C GLN A 309 20.00 7.64 -6.26
N SER A 310 20.97 7.40 -7.13
CA SER A 310 20.75 6.63 -8.35
C SER A 310 20.30 5.19 -8.04
N ILE A 311 19.27 4.74 -8.74
CA ILE A 311 18.77 3.35 -8.67
C ILE A 311 19.46 2.42 -9.69
N GLN A 312 20.36 2.93 -10.54
CA GLN A 312 20.91 2.22 -11.70
C GLN A 312 21.82 1.02 -11.36
N ASN A 313 22.45 1.02 -10.19
CA ASN A 313 23.45 0.00 -9.84
C ASN A 313 23.06 -0.79 -8.58
N ILE A 314 21.77 -0.91 -8.31
CA ILE A 314 21.28 -1.70 -7.17
C ILE A 314 21.18 -3.16 -7.62
N ASP A 315 21.85 -4.06 -6.90
CA ASP A 315 21.79 -5.49 -7.18
C ASP A 315 20.34 -6.01 -7.13
N GLY A 316 19.95 -6.80 -8.14
CA GLY A 316 18.61 -7.35 -8.25
C GLY A 316 17.53 -6.34 -8.66
N ILE A 317 17.89 -5.11 -9.01
CA ILE A 317 16.98 -4.09 -9.57
C ILE A 317 17.31 -3.88 -11.05
N ILE A 318 16.27 -3.84 -11.87
CA ILE A 318 16.33 -3.59 -13.32
C ILE A 318 15.60 -2.27 -13.56
N PRO A 319 16.30 -1.13 -13.53
CA PRO A 319 15.72 0.15 -13.91
C PRO A 319 15.52 0.18 -15.43
N LEU A 320 14.37 0.71 -15.86
CA LEU A 320 14.05 0.83 -17.29
C LEU A 320 13.90 2.31 -17.65
N ASP A 321 14.53 2.69 -18.75
CA ASP A 321 14.33 3.98 -19.38
C ASP A 321 12.98 4.05 -20.14
N ARG A 322 12.64 5.24 -20.64
CA ARG A 322 11.37 5.46 -21.33
C ARG A 322 11.17 4.56 -22.55
N GLN A 323 12.24 4.31 -23.34
CA GLN A 323 12.16 3.44 -24.51
C GLN A 323 11.92 1.98 -24.09
N GLN A 324 12.62 1.52 -23.08
CA GLN A 324 12.48 0.17 -22.54
C GLN A 324 11.09 -0.06 -21.93
N MET A 325 10.50 0.95 -21.26
CA MET A 325 9.13 0.90 -20.78
C MET A 325 8.13 0.78 -21.94
N GLN A 326 8.28 1.52 -23.03
CA GLN A 326 7.46 1.41 -24.24
C GLN A 326 7.59 0.04 -24.92
N ASP A 327 8.79 -0.53 -24.91
CA ASP A 327 9.03 -1.87 -25.46
C ASP A 327 8.39 -2.95 -24.59
N LEU A 328 8.36 -2.75 -23.27
CA LEU A 328 7.69 -3.65 -22.32
C LEU A 328 6.16 -3.59 -22.50
N GLU A 329 5.60 -2.39 -22.63
CA GLU A 329 4.17 -2.18 -22.87
C GLU A 329 3.71 -2.89 -24.16
N ARG A 330 4.39 -2.64 -25.29
CA ARG A 330 4.05 -3.26 -26.57
C ARG A 330 4.06 -4.80 -26.53
N ARG A 331 5.05 -5.39 -25.85
CA ARG A 331 5.13 -6.86 -25.70
C ARG A 331 4.05 -7.45 -24.79
N GLY A 332 3.46 -6.64 -23.93
CA GLY A 332 2.38 -7.08 -23.05
C GLY A 332 1.01 -7.02 -23.69
N GLU A 333 0.86 -6.29 -24.81
CA GLU A 333 -0.38 -6.21 -25.59
C GLU A 333 -0.51 -7.34 -26.64
N GLU A 334 0.60 -7.99 -27.00
CA GLU A 334 0.64 -9.18 -27.88
C GLU A 334 0.26 -10.47 -27.13
#